data_23750ff22b725d0f2de77728fab484f4
#
_entry.id   23750ff22b725d0f2de77728fab484f4
#
_cell.length_a   1.000
_cell.length_b   1.000
_cell.length_c   1.000
_cell.angle_alpha   90.00
_cell.angle_beta   90.00
_cell.angle_gamma   90.00
#
_symmetry.space_group_name_H-M   'P 1'
#
loop_
_entity.id
_entity.type
_entity.pdbx_description
1 polymer ?
#
loop_
_entity_poly.entity_id
_entity_poly.type
_entity_poly.pdbx_seq_one_letter_code
_entity_poly.pdbx_strand_id
1 'polypeptide(L)'
;SEGFSLYVGIPFCPSICSYCSFSSSPVGEWKDKIDAYLDALIKELKALGRMAGERKPDTVYVGGGTPTTLEAGQLDRLLGTIRNCFDLSELKEFTVEAGRPDSITREKLMALKKNGISRISVNPQTMKQQTLDIIGRHHTVDDTIQSFKLARELGFDNINMDLIMGLPEETLDDVRHTMELVKELAPDNVTIHSLAVKRAARLTIFKDRYSDMQMINTQEH
;
A
#
# COMPACT_ATOMS: atom_id res chain seq x y z
N SER A 1 10.72 9.86 -27.80
CA SER A 1 11.57 9.95 -26.58
C SER A 1 11.32 8.72 -25.73
N GLU A 2 12.37 8.14 -25.15
CA GLU A 2 12.21 7.04 -24.20
C GLU A 2 11.56 7.58 -22.94
N GLY A 3 10.42 7.00 -22.52
CA GLY A 3 9.75 7.28 -21.27
C GLY A 3 10.55 6.77 -20.07
N PHE A 4 10.06 7.05 -18.86
CA PHE A 4 10.63 6.53 -17.62
C PHE A 4 9.52 6.23 -16.61
N SER A 5 9.82 5.45 -15.59
CA SER A 5 8.93 5.22 -14.44
C SER A 5 9.39 6.06 -13.26
N LEU A 6 8.46 6.77 -12.63
CA LEU A 6 8.72 7.54 -11.40
C LEU A 6 8.19 6.77 -10.19
N TYR A 7 9.06 6.41 -9.27
CA TYR A 7 8.70 5.86 -7.96
C TYR A 7 8.87 6.91 -6.87
N VAL A 8 7.83 7.08 -6.05
CA VAL A 8 7.81 8.02 -4.92
C VAL A 8 7.54 7.23 -3.64
N GLY A 9 8.52 7.19 -2.73
CA GLY A 9 8.44 6.44 -1.49
C GLY A 9 7.86 7.25 -0.34
N ILE A 10 6.90 6.69 0.40
CA ILE A 10 6.38 7.21 1.67
C ILE A 10 6.71 6.21 2.77
N PRO A 11 7.66 6.49 3.67
CA PRO A 11 8.18 5.49 4.61
C PRO A 11 7.29 5.27 5.84
N PHE A 12 6.16 5.94 5.95
CA PHE A 12 5.30 5.88 7.14
C PHE A 12 4.25 4.79 7.02
N CYS A 13 4.01 4.08 8.14
CA CYS A 13 2.95 3.07 8.27
C CYS A 13 2.14 3.31 9.56
N PRO A 14 0.85 2.93 9.59
CA PRO A 14 0.07 2.97 10.84
C PRO A 14 0.71 2.11 11.93
N SER A 15 1.18 0.91 11.57
CA SER A 15 1.94 -0.02 12.41
C SER A 15 2.91 -0.82 11.55
N ILE A 16 3.95 -1.42 12.17
CA ILE A 16 4.89 -2.28 11.46
C ILE A 16 4.39 -3.72 11.50
N CYS A 17 4.07 -4.28 10.33
CA CYS A 17 3.66 -5.67 10.19
C CYS A 17 4.84 -6.62 10.51
N SER A 18 4.56 -7.76 11.14
CA SER A 18 5.59 -8.71 11.59
C SER A 18 6.41 -9.33 10.45
N TYR A 19 5.81 -9.49 9.28
CA TYR A 19 6.46 -10.06 8.09
C TYR A 19 7.24 -9.03 7.26
N CYS A 20 7.00 -7.73 7.48
CA CYS A 20 7.53 -6.68 6.62
C CYS A 20 9.03 -6.46 6.85
N SER A 21 9.78 -6.39 5.75
CA SER A 21 11.21 -6.07 5.74
C SER A 21 11.53 -4.72 5.08
N PHE A 22 10.51 -3.98 4.66
CA PHE A 22 10.71 -2.65 4.09
C PHE A 22 11.08 -1.64 5.16
N SER A 23 11.82 -0.61 4.75
CA SER A 23 12.10 0.56 5.61
C SER A 23 10.79 1.28 5.87
N SER A 24 10.20 1.03 7.03
CA SER A 24 8.95 1.65 7.44
C SER A 24 9.07 2.20 8.86
N SER A 25 8.44 3.35 9.08
CA SER A 25 8.45 4.06 10.35
C SER A 25 7.00 4.17 10.87
N PRO A 26 6.74 3.79 12.14
CA PRO A 26 5.41 3.97 12.71
C PRO A 26 5.02 5.45 12.68
N VAL A 27 3.89 5.75 12.06
CA VAL A 27 3.44 7.16 11.90
C VAL A 27 3.29 7.89 13.23
N GLY A 28 2.89 7.18 14.30
CA GLY A 28 2.74 7.76 15.64
C GLY A 28 4.03 8.31 16.23
N GLU A 29 5.18 7.71 15.91
CA GLU A 29 6.50 8.15 16.38
C GLU A 29 7.08 9.29 15.53
N TRP A 30 6.62 9.42 14.28
CA TRP A 30 7.19 10.34 13.29
C TRP A 30 6.24 11.44 12.84
N LYS A 31 5.09 11.58 13.50
CA LYS A 31 4.04 12.53 13.12
C LYS A 31 4.57 13.95 12.90
N ASP A 32 5.43 14.42 13.81
CA ASP A 32 6.01 15.77 13.76
C ASP A 32 7.07 15.94 12.64
N LYS A 33 7.47 14.87 11.98
CA LYS A 33 8.48 14.87 10.92
C LYS A 33 7.90 14.73 9.51
N ILE A 34 6.60 14.40 9.41
CA ILE A 34 5.96 14.13 8.11
C ILE A 34 6.05 15.35 7.19
N ASP A 35 5.74 16.55 7.68
CA ASP A 35 5.78 17.76 6.88
C ASP A 35 7.21 18.11 6.44
N ALA A 36 8.20 17.94 7.33
CA ALA A 36 9.60 18.13 6.97
C ALA A 36 10.08 17.11 5.92
N TYR A 37 9.62 15.86 6.01
CA TYR A 37 9.86 14.84 5.00
C TYR A 37 9.24 15.23 3.65
N LEU A 38 7.99 15.66 3.65
CA LEU A 38 7.31 16.12 2.43
C LEU A 38 8.00 17.34 1.81
N ASP A 39 8.49 18.28 2.62
CA ASP A 39 9.25 19.43 2.13
C ASP A 39 10.52 18.99 1.40
N ALA A 40 11.25 18.01 1.96
CA ALA A 40 12.43 17.45 1.34
C ALA A 40 12.09 16.71 0.03
N LEU A 41 11.07 15.84 0.07
CA LEU A 41 10.59 15.09 -1.09
C LEU A 41 10.12 16.01 -2.23
N ILE A 42 9.43 17.10 -1.91
CA ILE A 42 8.99 18.11 -2.88
C ILE A 42 10.19 18.80 -3.55
N LYS A 43 11.25 19.09 -2.78
CA LYS A 43 12.49 19.66 -3.35
C LYS A 43 13.14 18.69 -4.32
N GLU A 44 13.19 17.41 -3.95
CA GLU A 44 13.72 16.34 -4.80
C GLU A 44 12.89 16.17 -6.08
N LEU A 45 11.55 16.11 -5.99
CA LEU A 45 10.65 16.04 -7.15
C LEU A 45 10.85 17.21 -8.11
N LYS A 46 10.98 18.43 -7.59
CA LYS A 46 11.28 19.63 -8.41
C LYS A 46 12.64 19.53 -9.11
N ALA A 47 13.65 18.98 -8.45
CA ALA A 47 14.95 18.74 -9.05
C ALA A 47 14.89 17.68 -10.15
N LEU A 48 14.22 16.57 -9.88
CA LEU A 48 13.99 15.49 -10.87
C LEU A 48 13.19 15.97 -12.09
N GLY A 49 12.16 16.78 -11.88
CA GLY A 49 11.40 17.36 -12.98
C GLY A 49 12.26 18.22 -13.91
N ARG A 50 13.15 19.04 -13.36
CA ARG A 50 14.13 19.80 -14.16
C ARG A 50 15.12 18.89 -14.90
N MET A 51 15.56 17.79 -14.27
CA MET A 51 16.47 16.83 -14.89
C MET A 51 15.80 15.99 -15.99
N ALA A 52 14.51 15.71 -15.85
CA ALA A 52 13.73 14.99 -16.84
C ALA A 52 13.63 15.76 -18.16
N GLY A 53 13.62 17.10 -18.09
CA GLY A 53 13.48 17.95 -19.27
C GLY A 53 12.16 17.68 -20.01
N GLU A 54 12.25 17.35 -21.29
CA GLU A 54 11.10 17.03 -22.14
C GLU A 54 10.63 15.57 -22.05
N ARG A 55 11.34 14.71 -21.30
CA ARG A 55 10.95 13.31 -21.15
C ARG A 55 9.73 13.20 -20.25
N LYS A 56 8.77 12.38 -20.66
CA LYS A 56 7.52 12.14 -19.95
C LYS A 56 7.58 10.81 -19.19
N PRO A 57 7.02 10.74 -17.98
CA PRO A 57 6.88 9.45 -17.31
C PRO A 57 5.82 8.58 -17.99
N ASP A 58 6.14 7.31 -18.19
CA ASP A 58 5.18 6.29 -18.61
C ASP A 58 4.28 5.86 -17.46
N THR A 59 4.86 5.77 -16.25
CA THR A 59 4.15 5.40 -15.04
C THR A 59 4.61 6.23 -13.85
N VAL A 60 3.70 6.49 -12.93
CA VAL A 60 3.98 7.06 -11.61
C VAL A 60 3.44 6.11 -10.55
N TYR A 61 4.28 5.77 -9.59
CA TYR A 61 3.93 4.88 -8.49
C TYR A 61 4.30 5.52 -7.14
N VAL A 62 3.31 5.75 -6.31
CA VAL A 62 3.50 6.24 -4.94
C VAL A 62 3.26 5.08 -3.98
N GLY A 63 4.30 4.63 -3.31
CA GLY A 63 4.28 3.42 -2.48
C GLY A 63 5.27 3.48 -1.33
N GLY A 64 5.72 2.31 -0.87
CA GLY A 64 6.72 2.16 0.18
C GLY A 64 6.16 1.61 1.49
N GLY A 65 5.94 2.45 2.48
CA GLY A 65 5.20 2.09 3.68
C GLY A 65 3.69 2.09 3.41
N THR A 66 3.04 3.20 3.72
CA THR A 66 1.61 3.37 3.45
C THR A 66 1.34 4.84 3.08
N PRO A 67 1.25 5.20 1.80
CA PRO A 67 1.00 6.59 1.39
C PRO A 67 -0.24 7.24 2.02
N THR A 68 -1.27 6.46 2.29
CA THR A 68 -2.50 6.94 2.94
C THR A 68 -2.36 7.20 4.45
N THR A 69 -1.15 7.06 5.03
CA THR A 69 -0.84 7.64 6.34
C THR A 69 -0.77 9.17 6.29
N LEU A 70 -0.53 9.73 5.11
CA LEU A 70 -0.60 11.16 4.87
C LEU A 70 -2.05 11.64 4.97
N GLU A 71 -2.24 12.85 5.50
CA GLU A 71 -3.55 13.50 5.50
C GLU A 71 -3.96 13.94 4.08
N ALA A 72 -5.26 14.14 3.86
CA ALA A 72 -5.78 14.49 2.54
C ALA A 72 -5.10 15.73 1.94
N GLY A 73 -4.83 16.77 2.74
CA GLY A 73 -4.10 17.95 2.30
C GLY A 73 -2.64 17.69 1.96
N GLN A 74 -1.99 16.76 2.68
CA GLN A 74 -0.61 16.33 2.40
C GLN A 74 -0.53 15.53 1.10
N LEU A 75 -1.50 14.62 0.87
CA LEU A 75 -1.66 13.90 -0.40
C LEU A 75 -1.87 14.86 -1.57
N ASP A 76 -2.77 15.82 -1.43
CA ASP A 76 -3.07 16.84 -2.45
C ASP A 76 -1.81 17.65 -2.80
N ARG A 77 -1.03 18.05 -1.79
CA ARG A 77 0.23 18.78 -1.95
C ARG A 77 1.28 17.95 -2.69
N LEU A 78 1.45 16.68 -2.32
CA LEU A 78 2.41 15.77 -2.96
C LEU A 78 2.04 15.51 -4.42
N LEU A 79 0.81 15.08 -4.66
CA LEU A 79 0.32 14.70 -5.98
C LEU A 79 0.23 15.92 -6.92
N GLY A 80 -0.19 17.05 -6.40
CA GLY A 80 -0.15 18.33 -7.13
C GLY A 80 1.27 18.73 -7.52
N THR A 81 2.26 18.49 -6.66
CA THR A 81 3.67 18.72 -7.00
C THR A 81 4.13 17.81 -8.14
N ILE A 82 3.79 16.52 -8.10
CA ILE A 82 4.13 15.58 -9.19
C ILE A 82 3.55 16.09 -10.52
N ARG A 83 2.28 16.46 -10.54
CA ARG A 83 1.60 16.98 -11.73
C ARG A 83 2.20 18.29 -12.27
N ASN A 84 2.73 19.11 -11.38
CA ASN A 84 3.36 20.39 -11.78
C ASN A 84 4.81 20.22 -12.23
N CYS A 85 5.50 19.14 -11.81
CA CYS A 85 6.90 18.90 -12.13
C CYS A 85 7.10 18.06 -13.40
N PHE A 86 6.09 17.25 -13.78
CA PHE A 86 6.19 16.32 -14.90
C PHE A 86 5.00 16.47 -15.86
N ASP A 87 5.28 16.35 -17.16
CA ASP A 87 4.22 16.28 -18.17
C ASP A 87 3.61 14.86 -18.15
N LEU A 88 2.40 14.74 -17.60
CA LEU A 88 1.67 13.48 -17.46
C LEU A 88 0.71 13.19 -18.63
N SER A 89 0.82 13.92 -19.75
CA SER A 89 -0.10 13.79 -20.89
C SER A 89 -0.07 12.41 -21.57
N GLU A 90 1.04 11.68 -21.45
CA GLU A 90 1.22 10.33 -22.01
C GLU A 90 1.28 9.24 -20.93
N LEU A 91 0.90 9.59 -19.68
CA LEU A 91 0.95 8.68 -18.56
C LEU A 91 0.00 7.49 -18.76
N LYS A 92 0.53 6.27 -18.66
CA LYS A 92 -0.22 5.01 -18.79
C LYS A 92 -0.88 4.59 -17.48
N GLU A 93 -0.20 4.83 -16.36
CA GLU A 93 -0.68 4.46 -15.03
C GLU A 93 -0.18 5.44 -13.96
N PHE A 94 -1.08 5.88 -13.09
CA PHE A 94 -0.76 6.60 -11.86
C PHE A 94 -1.32 5.83 -10.68
N THR A 95 -0.44 5.13 -9.98
CA THR A 95 -0.80 4.26 -8.85
C THR A 95 -0.45 4.92 -7.52
N VAL A 96 -1.36 4.80 -6.55
CA VAL A 96 -1.10 5.08 -5.13
C VAL A 96 -1.47 3.86 -4.29
N GLU A 97 -0.52 3.40 -3.47
CA GLU A 97 -0.80 2.36 -2.49
C GLU A 97 -1.67 2.91 -1.35
N ALA A 98 -2.93 2.50 -1.31
CA ALA A 98 -3.81 2.64 -0.16
C ALA A 98 -3.84 1.32 0.63
N GLY A 99 -2.65 0.75 0.84
CA GLY A 99 -2.45 -0.65 1.24
C GLY A 99 -2.93 -1.03 2.65
N ARG A 100 -3.40 -0.06 3.42
CA ARG A 100 -3.87 -0.27 4.80
C ARG A 100 -5.29 0.26 4.94
N PRO A 101 -6.32 -0.61 5.07
CA PRO A 101 -7.71 -0.19 5.25
C PRO A 101 -7.92 0.80 6.40
N ASP A 102 -7.21 0.62 7.52
CA ASP A 102 -7.22 1.51 8.68
C ASP A 102 -6.64 2.92 8.43
N SER A 103 -6.04 3.15 7.28
CA SER A 103 -5.52 4.48 6.85
C SER A 103 -6.37 5.15 5.76
N ILE A 104 -7.41 4.46 5.26
CA ILE A 104 -8.28 4.96 4.19
C ILE A 104 -9.43 5.77 4.78
N THR A 105 -9.62 6.98 4.24
CA THR A 105 -10.81 7.79 4.52
C THR A 105 -11.41 8.34 3.22
N ARG A 106 -12.66 8.77 3.27
CA ARG A 106 -13.34 9.39 2.13
C ARG A 106 -12.57 10.59 1.59
N GLU A 107 -12.10 11.45 2.47
CA GLU A 107 -11.36 12.67 2.12
C GLU A 107 -10.04 12.35 1.41
N LYS A 108 -9.33 11.32 1.88
CA LYS A 108 -8.08 10.86 1.24
C LYS A 108 -8.34 10.27 -0.15
N LEU A 109 -9.34 9.40 -0.28
CA LEU A 109 -9.72 8.85 -1.59
C LEU A 109 -10.19 9.95 -2.56
N MET A 110 -10.93 10.94 -2.08
CA MET A 110 -11.31 12.11 -2.90
C MET A 110 -10.09 12.92 -3.35
N ALA A 111 -9.09 13.12 -2.48
CA ALA A 111 -7.83 13.76 -2.85
C ALA A 111 -7.08 12.97 -3.93
N LEU A 112 -7.03 11.65 -3.83
CA LEU A 112 -6.46 10.78 -4.86
C LEU A 112 -7.21 10.95 -6.20
N LYS A 113 -8.54 10.85 -6.17
CA LYS A 113 -9.39 10.95 -7.37
C LYS A 113 -9.24 12.30 -8.05
N LYS A 114 -9.30 13.39 -7.28
CA LYS A 114 -9.09 14.78 -7.75
C LYS A 114 -7.75 14.95 -8.48
N ASN A 115 -6.71 14.26 -8.01
CA ASN A 115 -5.38 14.31 -8.61
C ASN A 115 -5.17 13.35 -9.78
N GLY A 116 -6.20 12.66 -10.24
CA GLY A 116 -6.16 11.81 -11.43
C GLY A 116 -5.47 10.45 -11.20
N ILE A 117 -5.49 9.96 -9.95
CA ILE A 117 -4.99 8.61 -9.67
C ILE A 117 -5.85 7.60 -10.41
N SER A 118 -5.22 6.80 -11.26
CA SER A 118 -5.90 5.81 -12.11
C SER A 118 -5.98 4.43 -11.47
N ARG A 119 -5.10 4.13 -10.51
CA ARG A 119 -5.05 2.83 -9.83
C ARG A 119 -4.73 3.01 -8.35
N ILE A 120 -5.43 2.26 -7.50
CA ILE A 120 -5.10 2.15 -6.08
C ILE A 120 -4.95 0.70 -5.67
N SER A 121 -4.31 0.44 -4.53
CA SER A 121 -4.34 -0.88 -3.91
C SER A 121 -5.01 -0.81 -2.55
N VAL A 122 -5.88 -1.78 -2.27
CA VAL A 122 -6.48 -2.02 -0.94
C VAL A 122 -6.04 -3.41 -0.51
N ASN A 123 -5.08 -3.50 0.41
CA ASN A 123 -4.33 -4.73 0.64
C ASN A 123 -4.73 -5.41 1.96
N PRO A 124 -5.66 -6.39 1.95
CA PRO A 124 -6.04 -7.12 3.16
C PRO A 124 -4.91 -8.01 3.68
N GLN A 125 -4.11 -8.61 2.80
CA GLN A 125 -3.17 -9.70 3.01
C GLN A 125 -3.87 -11.04 3.31
N THR A 126 -4.89 -11.04 4.14
CA THR A 126 -5.80 -12.15 4.46
C THR A 126 -7.16 -11.59 4.90
N MET A 127 -8.19 -12.42 4.83
CA MET A 127 -9.52 -12.11 5.36
C MET A 127 -9.83 -12.93 6.63
N LYS A 128 -8.79 -13.40 7.34
CA LYS A 128 -8.89 -14.04 8.66
C LYS A 128 -8.46 -13.07 9.75
N GLN A 129 -9.41 -12.64 10.59
CA GLN A 129 -9.16 -11.64 11.64
C GLN A 129 -8.03 -12.04 12.59
N GLN A 130 -8.02 -13.28 13.06
CA GLN A 130 -6.97 -13.78 13.96
C GLN A 130 -5.57 -13.63 13.35
N THR A 131 -5.43 -13.92 12.06
CA THR A 131 -4.14 -13.78 11.36
C THR A 131 -3.75 -12.31 11.21
N LEU A 132 -4.71 -11.40 10.92
CA LEU A 132 -4.45 -9.96 10.89
C LEU A 132 -3.87 -9.47 12.22
N ASP A 133 -4.44 -9.90 13.34
CA ASP A 133 -3.98 -9.55 14.68
C ASP A 133 -2.54 -10.07 14.93
N ILE A 134 -2.26 -11.34 14.56
CA ILE A 134 -0.93 -11.96 14.70
C ILE A 134 0.13 -11.20 13.90
N ILE A 135 -0.18 -10.80 12.67
CA ILE A 135 0.78 -10.09 11.81
C ILE A 135 0.89 -8.59 12.10
N GLY A 136 0.17 -8.10 13.12
CA GLY A 136 0.25 -6.71 13.58
C GLY A 136 -0.49 -5.71 12.67
N ARG A 137 -1.56 -6.17 12.04
CA ARG A 137 -2.52 -5.31 11.33
C ARG A 137 -3.73 -5.05 12.21
N HIS A 138 -4.02 -3.77 12.47
CA HIS A 138 -5.07 -3.38 13.42
C HIS A 138 -6.43 -3.11 12.77
N HIS A 139 -6.55 -3.27 11.44
CA HIS A 139 -7.83 -3.19 10.76
C HIS A 139 -8.59 -4.52 10.87
N THR A 140 -9.90 -4.43 10.73
CA THR A 140 -10.77 -5.60 10.66
C THR A 140 -11.00 -6.05 9.22
N VAL A 141 -11.51 -7.27 9.05
CA VAL A 141 -11.99 -7.76 7.74
C VAL A 141 -13.07 -6.82 7.20
N ASP A 142 -13.98 -6.33 8.07
CA ASP A 142 -15.02 -5.40 7.67
C ASP A 142 -14.44 -4.05 7.19
N ASP A 143 -13.41 -3.52 7.85
CA ASP A 143 -12.71 -2.31 7.38
C ASP A 143 -12.18 -2.47 5.96
N THR A 144 -11.66 -3.64 5.62
CA THR A 144 -11.23 -3.95 4.24
C THR A 144 -12.39 -3.88 3.26
N ILE A 145 -13.52 -4.52 3.60
CA ILE A 145 -14.72 -4.55 2.77
C ILE A 145 -15.29 -3.15 2.59
N GLN A 146 -15.39 -2.37 3.68
CA GLN A 146 -15.92 -1.01 3.64
C GLN A 146 -15.01 -0.07 2.85
N SER A 147 -13.68 -0.15 3.05
CA SER A 147 -12.73 0.65 2.29
C SER A 147 -12.77 0.37 0.80
N PHE A 148 -12.91 -0.91 0.41
CA PHE A 148 -13.06 -1.31 -0.99
C PHE A 148 -14.36 -0.76 -1.59
N LYS A 149 -15.50 -0.94 -0.90
CA LYS A 149 -16.80 -0.42 -1.33
C LYS A 149 -16.79 1.10 -1.46
N LEU A 150 -16.18 1.80 -0.51
CA LEU A 150 -16.03 3.25 -0.54
C LEU A 150 -15.20 3.70 -1.75
N ALA A 151 -14.12 3.00 -2.07
CA ALA A 151 -13.32 3.29 -3.27
C ALA A 151 -14.15 3.12 -4.55
N ARG A 152 -14.94 2.04 -4.66
CA ARG A 152 -15.86 1.82 -5.78
C ARG A 152 -16.93 2.92 -5.87
N GLU A 153 -17.54 3.30 -4.75
CA GLU A 153 -18.52 4.40 -4.69
C GLU A 153 -17.95 5.72 -5.23
N LEU A 154 -16.68 6.01 -4.92
CA LEU A 154 -15.96 7.19 -5.40
C LEU A 154 -15.44 7.07 -6.84
N GLY A 155 -15.77 5.97 -7.53
CA GLY A 155 -15.49 5.76 -8.95
C GLY A 155 -14.08 5.28 -9.26
N PHE A 156 -13.40 4.60 -8.33
CA PHE A 156 -12.19 3.85 -8.67
C PHE A 156 -12.58 2.55 -9.37
N ASP A 157 -12.11 2.39 -10.60
CA ASP A 157 -12.37 1.26 -11.49
C ASP A 157 -11.14 0.39 -11.76
N ASN A 158 -10.02 0.69 -11.10
CA ASN A 158 -8.81 -0.12 -11.12
C ASN A 158 -8.26 -0.25 -9.69
N ILE A 159 -8.77 -1.27 -8.98
CA ILE A 159 -8.39 -1.56 -7.59
C ILE A 159 -7.68 -2.90 -7.54
N ASN A 160 -6.45 -2.90 -7.03
CA ASN A 160 -5.70 -4.11 -6.75
C ASN A 160 -5.87 -4.53 -5.29
N MET A 161 -5.88 -5.83 -5.02
CA MET A 161 -5.81 -6.40 -3.68
C MET A 161 -4.59 -7.31 -3.57
N ASP A 162 -3.75 -7.09 -2.55
CA ASP A 162 -2.62 -7.96 -2.25
C ASP A 162 -2.99 -8.97 -1.17
N LEU A 163 -2.63 -10.22 -1.42
CA LEU A 163 -2.77 -11.35 -0.50
C LEU A 163 -1.40 -11.98 -0.24
N ILE A 164 -1.24 -12.56 0.95
CA ILE A 164 -0.05 -13.32 1.31
C ILE A 164 -0.47 -14.75 1.69
N MET A 165 0.11 -15.73 1.02
CA MET A 165 -0.03 -17.15 1.35
C MET A 165 1.07 -17.60 2.30
N GLY A 166 0.73 -18.50 3.22
CA GLY A 166 1.67 -19.03 4.21
C GLY A 166 1.81 -18.14 5.44
N LEU A 167 0.83 -17.31 5.75
CA LEU A 167 0.77 -16.55 6.99
C LEU A 167 0.61 -17.47 8.21
N PRO A 168 1.10 -17.05 9.41
CA PRO A 168 0.99 -17.84 10.62
C PRO A 168 -0.47 -18.21 10.96
N GLU A 169 -0.69 -19.43 11.43
CA GLU A 169 -1.98 -19.95 11.91
C GLU A 169 -3.08 -19.96 10.82
N GLU A 170 -2.73 -19.96 9.55
CA GLU A 170 -3.67 -20.16 8.45
C GLU A 170 -3.71 -21.61 7.97
N THR A 171 -4.89 -22.08 7.67
CA THR A 171 -5.16 -23.36 7.03
C THR A 171 -5.55 -23.14 5.56
N LEU A 172 -5.58 -24.22 4.77
CA LEU A 172 -6.09 -24.16 3.40
C LEU A 172 -7.53 -23.65 3.33
N ASP A 173 -8.35 -23.97 4.32
CA ASP A 173 -9.75 -23.52 4.36
C ASP A 173 -9.84 -22.01 4.66
N ASP A 174 -8.94 -21.47 5.47
CA ASP A 174 -8.83 -20.01 5.68
C ASP A 174 -8.43 -19.28 4.39
N VAL A 175 -7.50 -19.87 3.64
CA VAL A 175 -7.10 -19.34 2.33
C VAL A 175 -8.27 -19.39 1.34
N ARG A 176 -9.00 -20.50 1.27
CA ARG A 176 -10.20 -20.62 0.42
C ARG A 176 -11.24 -19.57 0.79
N HIS A 177 -11.53 -19.42 2.08
CA HIS A 177 -12.46 -18.41 2.56
C HIS A 177 -12.02 -16.98 2.17
N THR A 178 -10.71 -16.67 2.32
CA THR A 178 -10.15 -15.39 1.86
C THR A 178 -10.39 -15.18 0.37
N MET A 179 -10.15 -16.20 -0.46
CA MET A 179 -10.35 -16.12 -1.91
C MET A 179 -11.82 -15.94 -2.30
N GLU A 180 -12.75 -16.57 -1.58
CA GLU A 180 -14.19 -16.40 -1.78
C GLU A 180 -14.62 -14.96 -1.52
N LEU A 181 -14.22 -14.37 -0.38
CA LEU A 181 -14.53 -12.97 -0.06
C LEU A 181 -13.91 -11.99 -1.06
N VAL A 182 -12.67 -12.21 -1.47
CA VAL A 182 -12.02 -11.38 -2.49
C VAL A 182 -12.74 -11.50 -3.83
N LYS A 183 -13.17 -12.70 -4.22
CA LYS A 183 -13.96 -12.92 -5.45
C LYS A 183 -15.31 -12.19 -5.39
N GLU A 184 -15.99 -12.16 -4.24
CA GLU A 184 -17.23 -11.42 -4.06
C GLU A 184 -17.04 -9.90 -4.19
N LEU A 185 -15.91 -9.37 -3.71
CA LEU A 185 -15.55 -7.96 -3.86
C LEU A 185 -15.24 -7.59 -5.31
N ALA A 186 -14.81 -8.57 -6.13
CA ALA A 186 -14.46 -8.40 -7.54
C ALA A 186 -13.48 -7.25 -7.80
N PRO A 187 -12.25 -7.29 -7.23
CA PRO A 187 -11.21 -6.33 -7.59
C PRO A 187 -10.79 -6.51 -9.05
N ASP A 188 -10.20 -5.48 -9.65
CA ASP A 188 -9.71 -5.54 -11.03
C ASP A 188 -8.43 -6.35 -11.14
N ASN A 189 -7.64 -6.38 -10.06
CA ASN A 189 -6.41 -7.15 -9.96
C ASN A 189 -6.27 -7.77 -8.57
N VAL A 190 -5.67 -8.95 -8.52
CA VAL A 190 -5.23 -9.60 -7.27
C VAL A 190 -3.76 -9.96 -7.42
N THR A 191 -2.95 -9.55 -6.45
CA THR A 191 -1.55 -9.94 -6.36
C THR A 191 -1.39 -10.91 -5.20
N ILE A 192 -0.85 -12.09 -5.47
CA ILE A 192 -0.64 -13.12 -4.45
C ILE A 192 0.85 -13.30 -4.22
N HIS A 193 1.28 -13.12 -2.98
CA HIS A 193 2.66 -13.31 -2.55
C HIS A 193 2.77 -14.57 -1.67
N SER A 194 3.80 -15.37 -1.87
CA SER A 194 4.20 -16.38 -0.88
C SER A 194 5.00 -15.68 0.24
N LEU A 195 4.69 -16.00 1.49
CA LEU A 195 5.44 -15.46 2.62
C LEU A 195 6.91 -15.86 2.54
N ALA A 196 7.78 -14.85 2.43
CA ALA A 196 9.22 -15.02 2.54
C ALA A 196 9.72 -14.30 3.80
N VAL A 197 10.07 -15.06 4.83
CA VAL A 197 10.57 -14.51 6.09
C VAL A 197 12.01 -14.01 5.90
N LYS A 198 12.18 -12.70 5.77
CA LYS A 198 13.48 -12.04 5.56
C LYS A 198 14.12 -11.67 6.89
N ARG A 199 15.47 -11.52 6.89
CA ARG A 199 16.26 -11.18 8.12
C ARG A 199 15.77 -9.94 8.84
N ALA A 200 15.33 -8.92 8.12
CA ALA A 200 14.85 -7.66 8.68
C ALA A 200 13.38 -7.71 9.15
N ALA A 201 12.66 -8.81 8.90
CA ALA A 201 11.28 -8.95 9.35
C ALA A 201 11.23 -9.23 10.86
N ARG A 202 10.21 -8.69 11.54
CA ARG A 202 9.99 -8.95 12.99
C ARG A 202 9.81 -10.43 13.29
N LEU A 203 9.21 -11.21 12.39
CA LEU A 203 9.12 -12.67 12.49
C LEU A 203 10.49 -13.35 12.65
N THR A 204 11.55 -12.78 12.09
CA THR A 204 12.92 -13.27 12.25
C THR A 204 13.60 -12.67 13.49
N ILE A 205 13.45 -11.36 13.70
CA ILE A 205 14.11 -10.61 14.79
C ILE A 205 13.59 -11.09 16.14
N PHE A 206 12.30 -11.37 16.26
CA PHE A 206 11.64 -11.85 17.47
C PHE A 206 11.24 -13.33 17.35
N LYS A 207 12.15 -14.14 16.83
CA LYS A 207 11.91 -15.56 16.50
C LYS A 207 11.30 -16.35 17.68
N ASP A 208 11.75 -16.09 18.90
CA ASP A 208 11.24 -16.78 20.11
C ASP A 208 9.76 -16.47 20.39
N ARG A 209 9.26 -15.30 19.97
CA ARG A 209 7.86 -14.92 20.12
C ARG A 209 6.94 -15.64 19.14
N TYR A 210 7.48 -16.14 18.02
CA TYR A 210 6.76 -16.79 16.93
C TYR A 210 7.13 -18.27 16.76
N SER A 211 7.99 -18.82 17.64
CA SER A 211 8.51 -20.19 17.54
C SER A 211 7.41 -21.26 17.59
N ASP A 212 6.33 -20.99 18.33
CA ASP A 212 5.24 -21.95 18.55
C ASP A 212 4.10 -21.80 17.52
N MET A 213 4.22 -20.86 16.58
CA MET A 213 3.19 -20.64 15.55
C MET A 213 3.35 -21.65 14.42
N GLN A 214 2.22 -22.24 14.01
CA GLN A 214 2.17 -23.09 12.85
C GLN A 214 2.23 -22.26 11.57
N MET A 215 3.13 -22.63 10.68
CA MET A 215 3.27 -22.04 9.34
C MET A 215 2.95 -23.12 8.32
N ILE A 216 2.04 -22.84 7.40
CA ILE A 216 1.75 -23.78 6.32
C ILE A 216 3.00 -23.95 5.46
N ASN A 217 3.39 -25.21 5.21
CA ASN A 217 4.48 -25.50 4.30
C ASN A 217 4.06 -25.13 2.86
N THR A 218 4.79 -24.22 2.22
CA THR A 218 4.51 -23.76 0.84
C THR A 218 4.56 -24.86 -0.21
N GLN A 219 4.98 -26.07 0.14
CA GLN A 219 4.97 -27.26 -0.75
C GLN A 219 3.60 -27.93 -0.85
N GLU A 220 2.62 -27.56 -0.03
CA GLU A 220 1.28 -28.14 -0.02
C GLU A 220 0.24 -27.27 -0.77
N HIS A 221 0.70 -26.25 -1.52
CA HIS A 221 -0.17 -25.29 -2.22
C HIS A 221 -0.11 -25.43 -3.74
#